data_8dd825925f294c4cc61148ba99debecb
#
_entry.id   8dd825925f294c4cc61148ba99debecb
#
_cell.length_a   1.000
_cell.length_b   1.000
_cell.length_c   1.000
_cell.angle_alpha   90.00
_cell.angle_beta   90.00
_cell.angle_gamma   90.00
#
_symmetry.space_group_name_H-M   'P 1'
#
loop_
_entity.id
_entity.type
_entity.pdbx_description
1 polymer ?
#
loop_
_entity_poly.entity_id
_entity_poly.type
_entity_poly.pdbx_seq_one_letter_code
_entity_poly.pdbx_strand_id
1 'polypeptide(L)'
;TINLAMSLAPLAAVAIYGKGGFNPVVFIGWMAAFIGVGSVCLIRYPKREKVPRPHFSLDRFILVKALPAALAYILVAIPYGMITSFVVLYGKEIEVANPGYFFIYMAVGVGTSRLVSGRLVDHGKIHWVSVCSAVCLLVTFTVFATVRQSWVFFVCALMIGIGYGVGVPAFQCLFVNVAPHNMRGTATSTYLTSFDLGVGIGMLSAGFIASCAGLAVAYGVGAGCCLASLGVYLRWVRPSYEKHKLLV
;
A
#
# COMPACT_ATOMS: atom_id res chain seq x y z
N THR A 1 -3.98 8.17 10.72
CA THR A 1 -3.97 9.51 10.09
C THR A 1 -3.44 9.47 8.66
N ILE A 2 -2.21 8.98 8.38
CA ILE A 2 -1.63 8.88 7.01
C ILE A 2 -2.58 8.15 6.06
N ASN A 3 -3.11 7.04 6.47
CA ASN A 3 -4.00 6.21 5.66
C ASN A 3 -5.33 6.89 5.29
N LEU A 4 -5.84 7.74 6.16
CA LEU A 4 -7.04 8.53 5.90
C LEU A 4 -6.74 9.65 4.89
N ALA A 5 -5.59 10.28 5.02
CA ALA A 5 -5.11 11.26 4.07
C ALA A 5 -4.91 10.66 2.66
N MET A 6 -4.26 9.48 2.57
CA MET A 6 -4.07 8.77 1.29
C MET A 6 -5.40 8.34 0.63
N SER A 7 -6.46 8.13 1.41
CA SER A 7 -7.78 7.78 0.86
C SER A 7 -8.58 9.00 0.44
N LEU A 8 -8.49 10.11 1.18
CA LEU A 8 -9.28 11.31 0.93
C LEU A 8 -8.62 12.26 -0.08
N ALA A 9 -7.28 12.31 -0.13
CA ALA A 9 -6.56 13.25 -0.99
C ALA A 9 -6.89 13.07 -2.49
N PRO A 10 -6.93 11.87 -3.07
CA PRO A 10 -7.33 11.69 -4.46
C PRO A 10 -8.77 12.12 -4.74
N LEU A 11 -9.70 11.85 -3.80
CA LEU A 11 -11.09 12.27 -3.90
C LEU A 11 -11.22 13.78 -3.94
N ALA A 12 -10.55 14.45 -2.99
CA ALA A 12 -10.53 15.92 -2.93
C ALA A 12 -9.88 16.51 -4.19
N ALA A 13 -8.76 15.94 -4.65
CA ALA A 13 -8.07 16.40 -5.85
C ALA A 13 -8.95 16.31 -7.10
N VAL A 14 -9.64 15.18 -7.31
CA VAL A 14 -10.55 15.01 -8.47
C VAL A 14 -11.74 15.98 -8.39
N ALA A 15 -12.34 16.15 -7.21
CA ALA A 15 -13.47 17.06 -7.02
C ALA A 15 -13.10 18.53 -7.26
N ILE A 16 -11.91 18.94 -6.82
CA ILE A 16 -11.40 20.31 -7.01
C ILE A 16 -11.00 20.54 -8.47
N TYR A 17 -10.31 19.55 -9.08
CA TYR A 17 -9.90 19.63 -10.47
C TYR A 17 -11.09 19.78 -11.42
N GLY A 18 -12.19 19.05 -11.16
CA GLY A 18 -13.42 19.13 -11.98
C GLY A 18 -14.11 20.49 -11.95
N LYS A 19 -13.90 21.31 -10.90
CA LYS A 19 -14.53 22.64 -10.73
C LYS A 19 -13.64 23.81 -11.13
N GLY A 20 -12.32 23.70 -10.97
CA GLY A 20 -11.42 24.83 -11.11
C GLY A 20 -10.11 24.57 -11.84
N GLY A 21 -9.92 23.36 -12.39
CA GLY A 21 -8.70 22.96 -13.07
C GLY A 21 -7.52 22.71 -12.13
N PHE A 22 -6.30 22.83 -12.67
CA PHE A 22 -5.07 22.43 -11.97
C PHE A 22 -4.65 23.39 -10.84
N ASN A 23 -4.80 24.68 -11.05
CA ASN A 23 -4.31 25.72 -10.13
C ASN A 23 -4.88 25.62 -8.69
N PRO A 24 -6.21 25.44 -8.49
CA PRO A 24 -6.76 25.28 -7.14
C PRO A 24 -6.24 24.03 -6.43
N VAL A 25 -5.99 22.94 -7.15
CA VAL A 25 -5.43 21.69 -6.56
C VAL A 25 -4.05 21.96 -5.98
N VAL A 26 -3.19 22.63 -6.76
CA VAL A 26 -1.83 23.02 -6.32
C VAL A 26 -1.90 23.96 -5.13
N PHE A 27 -2.74 24.99 -5.18
CA PHE A 27 -2.88 25.97 -4.10
C PHE A 27 -3.31 25.31 -2.77
N ILE A 28 -4.30 24.41 -2.81
CA ILE A 28 -4.75 23.68 -1.62
C ILE A 28 -3.66 22.74 -1.11
N GLY A 29 -2.89 22.09 -2.00
CA GLY A 29 -1.73 21.29 -1.62
C GLY A 29 -0.67 22.11 -0.89
N TRP A 30 -0.36 23.33 -1.36
CA TRP A 30 0.54 24.27 -0.70
C TRP A 30 0.03 24.68 0.68
N MET A 31 -1.26 25.05 0.78
CA MET A 31 -1.87 25.40 2.06
C MET A 31 -1.78 24.25 3.07
N ALA A 32 -2.10 23.04 2.66
CA ALA A 32 -1.99 21.86 3.51
C ALA A 32 -0.54 21.61 3.98
N ALA A 33 0.45 21.80 3.09
CA ALA A 33 1.87 21.69 3.44
C ALA A 33 2.30 22.75 4.47
N PHE A 34 1.88 24.01 4.30
CA PHE A 34 2.16 25.08 5.27
C PHE A 34 1.54 24.81 6.64
N ILE A 35 0.28 24.33 6.68
CA ILE A 35 -0.38 23.93 7.93
C ILE A 35 0.39 22.78 8.58
N GLY A 36 0.87 21.81 7.78
CA GLY A 36 1.68 20.69 8.26
C GLY A 36 2.97 21.16 8.91
N VAL A 37 3.72 22.04 8.26
CA VAL A 37 4.97 22.61 8.80
C VAL A 37 4.68 23.41 10.07
N GLY A 38 3.66 24.27 10.08
CA GLY A 38 3.25 25.02 11.27
C GLY A 38 2.91 24.11 12.46
N SER A 39 2.19 23.01 12.20
CA SER A 39 1.86 22.02 13.23
C SER A 39 3.09 21.35 13.83
N VAL A 40 4.10 21.04 13.02
CA VAL A 40 5.37 20.47 13.50
C VAL A 40 6.13 21.44 14.42
N CYS A 41 6.11 22.74 14.10
CA CYS A 41 6.75 23.76 14.95
C CYS A 41 6.10 23.89 16.34
N LEU A 42 4.84 23.50 16.49
CA LEU A 42 4.13 23.53 17.77
C LEU A 42 4.41 22.31 18.66
N ILE A 43 5.04 21.25 18.13
CA ILE A 43 5.33 20.02 18.87
C ILE A 43 6.54 20.26 19.79
N ARG A 44 6.33 20.23 21.08
CA ARG A 44 7.41 20.24 22.09
C ARG A 44 7.91 18.81 22.30
N TYR A 45 9.15 18.54 21.87
CA TYR A 45 9.79 17.25 22.11
C TYR A 45 10.24 17.12 23.56
N PRO A 46 9.84 16.07 24.31
CA PRO A 46 10.47 15.78 25.60
C PRO A 46 11.96 15.45 25.37
N LYS A 47 12.83 15.95 26.26
CA LYS A 47 14.26 15.62 26.23
C LYS A 47 14.42 14.10 26.40
N ARG A 48 14.81 13.41 25.34
CA ARG A 48 15.15 11.99 25.41
C ARG A 48 16.50 11.84 26.12
N GLU A 49 16.55 10.92 27.08
CA GLU A 49 17.82 10.46 27.64
C GLU A 49 18.70 9.94 26.52
N LYS A 50 19.99 10.32 26.54
CA LYS A 50 20.97 9.88 25.55
C LYS A 50 21.24 8.40 25.74
N VAL A 51 20.55 7.55 24.98
CA VAL A 51 20.88 6.12 24.89
C VAL A 51 22.25 5.98 24.25
N PRO A 52 23.19 5.17 24.82
CA PRO A 52 24.48 4.90 24.20
C PRO A 52 24.30 4.50 22.75
N ARG A 53 25.08 5.14 21.85
CA ARG A 53 24.99 4.85 20.41
C ARG A 53 25.50 3.44 20.16
N PRO A 54 24.67 2.46 19.76
CA PRO A 54 25.15 1.14 19.41
C PRO A 54 26.05 1.21 18.19
N HIS A 55 26.97 0.25 18.06
CA HIS A 55 27.86 0.12 16.90
C HIS A 55 27.08 0.15 15.58
N PHE A 56 27.73 0.63 14.51
CA PHE A 56 27.18 0.69 13.16
C PHE A 56 26.83 -0.73 12.71
N SER A 57 25.54 -1.05 12.64
CA SER A 57 25.03 -2.33 12.15
C SER A 57 23.94 -2.11 11.11
N LEU A 58 23.80 -3.01 10.16
CA LEU A 58 22.74 -2.98 9.14
C LEU A 58 21.35 -2.96 9.77
N ASP A 59 21.18 -3.60 10.93
CA ASP A 59 19.92 -3.60 11.72
C ASP A 59 19.46 -2.20 12.13
N ARG A 60 20.32 -1.19 12.05
CA ARG A 60 19.95 0.21 12.32
C ARG A 60 19.18 0.85 11.17
N PHE A 61 19.42 0.40 9.95
CA PHE A 61 18.81 0.94 8.74
C PHE A 61 17.68 0.07 8.22
N ILE A 62 17.84 -1.24 8.30
CA ILE A 62 16.87 -2.24 7.81
C ILE A 62 16.72 -3.30 8.89
N LEU A 63 15.48 -3.59 9.28
CA LEU A 63 15.18 -4.65 10.24
C LEU A 63 15.36 -6.02 9.57
N VAL A 64 16.56 -6.63 9.73
CA VAL A 64 16.90 -7.90 9.07
C VAL A 64 15.92 -9.03 9.40
N LYS A 65 15.41 -9.07 10.63
CA LYS A 65 14.37 -10.06 11.04
C LYS A 65 13.06 -9.93 10.26
N ALA A 66 12.78 -8.77 9.69
CA ALA A 66 11.57 -8.52 8.89
C ALA A 66 11.79 -8.66 7.37
N LEU A 67 12.99 -9.06 6.91
CA LEU A 67 13.30 -9.23 5.49
C LEU A 67 12.30 -10.14 4.73
N PRO A 68 11.85 -11.30 5.28
CA PRO A 68 10.82 -12.09 4.61
C PRO A 68 9.50 -11.31 4.43
N ALA A 69 9.09 -10.53 5.44
CA ALA A 69 7.92 -9.69 5.35
C ALA A 69 8.12 -8.54 4.36
N ALA A 70 9.33 -7.96 4.29
CA ALA A 70 9.69 -6.94 3.33
C ALA A 70 9.55 -7.44 1.89
N LEU A 71 10.08 -8.63 1.59
CA LEU A 71 9.97 -9.25 0.26
C LEU A 71 8.51 -9.50 -0.13
N ALA A 72 7.71 -10.09 0.78
CA ALA A 72 6.29 -10.32 0.52
C ALA A 72 5.54 -8.99 0.28
N TYR A 73 5.89 -7.94 1.02
CA TYR A 73 5.24 -6.65 0.90
C TYR A 73 5.65 -5.90 -0.37
N ILE A 74 6.91 -5.96 -0.79
CA ILE A 74 7.38 -5.47 -2.10
C ILE A 74 6.54 -6.08 -3.22
N LEU A 75 6.38 -7.41 -3.21
CA LEU A 75 5.61 -8.13 -4.23
C LEU A 75 4.14 -7.69 -4.29
N VAL A 76 3.50 -7.42 -3.16
CA VAL A 76 2.13 -6.87 -3.12
C VAL A 76 2.09 -5.41 -3.57
N ALA A 77 3.13 -4.63 -3.29
CA ALA A 77 3.18 -3.21 -3.64
C ALA A 77 3.41 -2.98 -5.15
N ILE A 78 4.03 -3.93 -5.87
CA ILE A 78 4.23 -3.85 -7.33
C ILE A 78 2.91 -3.57 -8.08
N PRO A 79 1.85 -4.39 -7.97
CA PRO A 79 0.61 -4.12 -8.68
C PRO A 79 -0.10 -2.84 -8.23
N TYR A 80 0.15 -2.35 -7.01
CA TYR A 80 -0.32 -1.04 -6.58
C TYR A 80 0.33 0.09 -7.40
N GLY A 81 1.65 0.01 -7.62
CA GLY A 81 2.37 0.95 -8.49
C GLY A 81 1.88 0.93 -9.94
N MET A 82 1.57 -0.25 -10.48
CA MET A 82 0.99 -0.41 -11.82
C MET A 82 -0.36 0.31 -11.94
N ILE A 83 -1.25 0.13 -10.95
CA ILE A 83 -2.58 0.76 -10.93
C ILE A 83 -2.48 2.27 -10.81
N THR A 84 -1.72 2.77 -9.84
CA THR A 84 -1.65 4.23 -9.59
C THR A 84 -1.14 5.00 -10.80
N SER A 85 -0.33 4.38 -11.66
CA SER A 85 0.26 5.02 -12.83
C SER A 85 -0.56 4.83 -14.11
N PHE A 86 -1.14 3.66 -14.34
CA PHE A 86 -1.65 3.29 -15.67
C PHE A 86 -3.15 2.95 -15.70
N VAL A 87 -3.87 2.93 -14.58
CA VAL A 87 -5.28 2.52 -14.54
C VAL A 87 -6.19 3.43 -15.38
N VAL A 88 -5.92 4.73 -15.41
CA VAL A 88 -6.71 5.67 -16.22
C VAL A 88 -6.48 5.42 -17.72
N LEU A 89 -5.24 5.10 -18.10
CA LEU A 89 -4.91 4.76 -19.49
C LEU A 89 -5.59 3.44 -19.88
N TYR A 90 -5.52 2.43 -19.02
CA TYR A 90 -6.21 1.16 -19.24
C TYR A 90 -7.72 1.31 -19.36
N GLY A 91 -8.34 2.15 -18.50
CA GLY A 91 -9.75 2.46 -18.58
C GLY A 91 -10.16 3.12 -19.91
N LYS A 92 -9.30 3.97 -20.47
CA LYS A 92 -9.51 4.52 -21.81
C LYS A 92 -9.37 3.45 -22.91
N GLU A 93 -8.41 2.54 -22.79
CA GLU A 93 -8.21 1.42 -23.73
C GLU A 93 -9.44 0.50 -23.80
N ILE A 94 -10.16 0.31 -22.68
CA ILE A 94 -11.39 -0.50 -22.62
C ILE A 94 -12.66 0.35 -22.69
N GLU A 95 -12.56 1.59 -23.17
CA GLU A 95 -13.67 2.51 -23.46
C GLU A 95 -14.56 2.85 -22.24
N VAL A 96 -13.98 2.91 -21.04
CA VAL A 96 -14.70 3.39 -19.84
C VAL A 96 -14.91 4.90 -19.94
N ALA A 97 -16.15 5.38 -19.80
CA ALA A 97 -16.51 6.78 -19.99
C ALA A 97 -15.75 7.74 -19.06
N ASN A 98 -15.53 7.36 -17.79
CA ASN A 98 -14.82 8.18 -16.80
C ASN A 98 -13.87 7.30 -15.95
N PRO A 99 -12.70 6.90 -16.48
CA PRO A 99 -11.82 5.96 -15.79
C PRO A 99 -11.22 6.52 -14.49
N GLY A 100 -11.20 7.84 -14.31
CA GLY A 100 -10.77 8.49 -13.05
C GLY A 100 -11.62 8.13 -11.84
N TYR A 101 -12.87 7.73 -12.03
CA TYR A 101 -13.74 7.26 -10.94
C TYR A 101 -13.24 5.96 -10.29
N PHE A 102 -12.31 5.24 -10.93
CA PHE A 102 -11.61 4.13 -10.33
C PHE A 102 -11.08 4.44 -8.93
N PHE A 103 -10.43 5.59 -8.78
CA PHE A 103 -9.86 6.01 -7.50
C PHE A 103 -10.93 6.29 -6.43
N ILE A 104 -12.13 6.71 -6.83
CA ILE A 104 -13.26 6.89 -5.92
C ILE A 104 -13.71 5.55 -5.37
N TYR A 105 -13.98 4.57 -6.24
CA TYR A 105 -14.38 3.23 -5.84
C TYR A 105 -13.29 2.55 -4.98
N MET A 106 -12.01 2.71 -5.37
CA MET A 106 -10.90 2.20 -4.59
C MET A 106 -10.82 2.85 -3.20
N ALA A 107 -11.03 4.16 -3.09
CA ALA A 107 -11.03 4.86 -1.80
C ALA A 107 -12.21 4.42 -0.91
N VAL A 108 -13.40 4.19 -1.46
CA VAL A 108 -14.54 3.62 -0.74
C VAL A 108 -14.18 2.22 -0.22
N GLY A 109 -13.55 1.37 -1.05
CA GLY A 109 -13.08 0.06 -0.64
C GLY A 109 -12.07 0.10 0.50
N VAL A 110 -11.07 0.99 0.42
CA VAL A 110 -10.10 1.23 1.50
C VAL A 110 -10.79 1.71 2.77
N GLY A 111 -11.71 2.67 2.67
CA GLY A 111 -12.42 3.24 3.82
C GLY A 111 -13.28 2.21 4.55
N THR A 112 -14.10 1.46 3.82
CA THR A 112 -15.00 0.45 4.39
C THR A 112 -14.24 -0.71 5.01
N SER A 113 -13.18 -1.19 4.36
CA SER A 113 -12.38 -2.31 4.86
C SER A 113 -11.63 -1.99 6.15
N ARG A 114 -11.26 -0.73 6.37
CA ARG A 114 -10.56 -0.30 7.60
C ARG A 114 -11.42 -0.34 8.84
N LEU A 115 -12.74 -0.16 8.70
CA LEU A 115 -13.67 -0.29 9.83
C LEU A 115 -13.67 -1.70 10.41
N VAL A 116 -13.38 -2.71 9.57
CA VAL A 116 -13.39 -4.13 9.96
C VAL A 116 -11.99 -4.63 10.27
N SER A 117 -10.98 -4.23 9.48
CA SER A 117 -9.62 -4.78 9.57
C SER A 117 -8.94 -4.46 10.90
N GLY A 118 -9.15 -3.27 11.47
CA GLY A 118 -8.58 -2.90 12.76
C GLY A 118 -8.95 -3.89 13.86
N ARG A 119 -10.24 -4.20 13.99
CA ARG A 119 -10.74 -5.16 14.98
C ARG A 119 -10.17 -6.57 14.81
N LEU A 120 -10.03 -7.03 13.56
CA LEU A 120 -9.50 -8.37 13.25
C LEU A 120 -8.00 -8.49 13.59
N VAL A 121 -7.23 -7.45 13.32
CA VAL A 121 -5.79 -7.40 13.66
C VAL A 121 -5.60 -7.35 15.17
N ASP A 122 -6.39 -6.54 15.89
CA ASP A 122 -6.34 -6.42 17.36
C ASP A 122 -6.68 -7.74 18.08
N HIS A 123 -7.52 -8.59 17.48
CA HIS A 123 -7.83 -9.94 17.98
C HIS A 123 -6.77 -10.99 17.62
N GLY A 124 -5.58 -10.59 17.18
CA GLY A 124 -4.47 -11.50 16.90
C GLY A 124 -4.61 -12.31 15.59
N LYS A 125 -5.60 -12.05 14.75
CA LYS A 125 -5.83 -12.77 13.47
C LYS A 125 -5.01 -12.22 12.31
N ILE A 126 -3.83 -11.68 12.59
CA ILE A 126 -2.99 -10.99 11.60
C ILE A 126 -2.65 -11.87 10.37
N HIS A 127 -2.38 -13.15 10.57
CA HIS A 127 -2.09 -14.07 9.48
C HIS A 127 -3.29 -14.32 8.57
N TRP A 128 -4.47 -14.46 9.17
CA TRP A 128 -5.72 -14.63 8.42
C TRP A 128 -5.99 -13.40 7.56
N VAL A 129 -5.88 -12.22 8.15
CA VAL A 129 -6.09 -10.92 7.52
C VAL A 129 -5.13 -10.73 6.34
N SER A 130 -3.83 -11.03 6.53
CA SER A 130 -2.82 -10.89 5.48
C SER A 130 -3.06 -11.86 4.31
N VAL A 131 -3.42 -13.11 4.59
CA VAL A 131 -3.70 -14.12 3.56
C VAL A 131 -4.97 -13.76 2.79
N CYS A 132 -6.06 -13.39 3.49
CA CYS A 132 -7.30 -12.97 2.83
C CYS A 132 -7.09 -11.76 1.93
N SER A 133 -6.31 -10.78 2.37
CA SER A 133 -5.92 -9.61 1.56
C SER A 133 -5.17 -10.04 0.29
N ALA A 134 -4.14 -10.88 0.42
CA ALA A 134 -3.34 -11.35 -0.71
C ALA A 134 -4.18 -12.16 -1.72
N VAL A 135 -5.07 -13.03 -1.24
CA VAL A 135 -5.99 -13.81 -2.09
C VAL A 135 -7.00 -12.87 -2.78
N CYS A 136 -7.56 -11.91 -2.06
CA CYS A 136 -8.47 -10.92 -2.64
C CYS A 136 -7.78 -10.14 -3.77
N LEU A 137 -6.55 -9.65 -3.56
CA LEU A 137 -5.78 -8.96 -4.58
C LEU A 137 -5.44 -9.86 -5.76
N LEU A 138 -5.00 -11.10 -5.52
CA LEU A 138 -4.70 -12.07 -6.57
C LEU A 138 -5.90 -12.30 -7.49
N VAL A 139 -7.06 -12.63 -6.91
CA VAL A 139 -8.30 -12.87 -7.67
C VAL A 139 -8.70 -11.62 -8.44
N THR A 140 -8.66 -10.46 -7.78
CA THR A 140 -9.08 -9.20 -8.38
C THR A 140 -8.18 -8.79 -9.53
N PHE A 141 -6.85 -8.89 -9.39
CA PHE A 141 -5.92 -8.57 -10.48
C PHE A 141 -6.02 -9.55 -11.65
N THR A 142 -6.32 -10.83 -11.37
CA THR A 142 -6.59 -11.82 -12.42
C THR A 142 -7.85 -11.46 -13.21
N VAL A 143 -8.95 -11.12 -12.54
CA VAL A 143 -10.18 -10.68 -13.18
C VAL A 143 -9.96 -9.37 -13.94
N PHE A 144 -9.24 -8.43 -13.34
CA PHE A 144 -8.94 -7.13 -13.94
C PHE A 144 -8.12 -7.23 -15.24
N ALA A 145 -7.21 -8.21 -15.31
CA ALA A 145 -6.40 -8.46 -16.49
C ALA A 145 -7.18 -9.19 -17.61
N THR A 146 -8.20 -10.00 -17.26
CA THR A 146 -8.88 -10.88 -18.22
C THR A 146 -10.21 -10.33 -18.71
N VAL A 147 -10.94 -9.60 -17.88
CA VAL A 147 -12.30 -9.13 -18.19
C VAL A 147 -12.31 -7.64 -18.53
N ARG A 148 -12.59 -7.34 -19.81
CA ARG A 148 -12.58 -5.96 -20.36
C ARG A 148 -13.98 -5.35 -20.40
N GLN A 149 -14.65 -5.24 -19.25
CA GLN A 149 -15.98 -4.67 -19.15
C GLN A 149 -15.99 -3.48 -18.17
N SER A 150 -16.69 -2.40 -18.52
CA SER A 150 -16.71 -1.15 -17.73
C SER A 150 -17.20 -1.33 -16.30
N TRP A 151 -18.22 -2.17 -16.07
CA TRP A 151 -18.71 -2.42 -14.72
C TRP A 151 -17.70 -3.25 -13.87
N VAL A 152 -16.99 -4.20 -14.50
CA VAL A 152 -15.95 -5.02 -13.85
C VAL A 152 -14.78 -4.13 -13.42
N PHE A 153 -14.44 -3.13 -14.24
CA PHE A 153 -13.40 -2.15 -13.92
C PHE A 153 -13.65 -1.46 -12.57
N PHE A 154 -14.89 -1.02 -12.30
CA PHE A 154 -15.25 -0.37 -11.04
C PHE A 154 -15.40 -1.35 -9.87
N VAL A 155 -15.91 -2.55 -10.10
CA VAL A 155 -15.97 -3.60 -9.08
C VAL A 155 -14.56 -4.01 -8.65
N CYS A 156 -13.64 -4.18 -9.60
CA CYS A 156 -12.23 -4.44 -9.29
C CYS A 156 -11.59 -3.29 -8.52
N ALA A 157 -11.91 -2.03 -8.85
CA ALA A 157 -11.45 -0.88 -8.07
C ALA A 157 -11.83 -0.97 -6.59
N LEU A 158 -13.10 -1.29 -6.32
CA LEU A 158 -13.61 -1.48 -4.96
C LEU A 158 -12.88 -2.64 -4.24
N MET A 159 -12.75 -3.78 -4.91
CA MET A 159 -12.10 -4.98 -4.34
C MET A 159 -10.61 -4.78 -4.11
N ILE A 160 -9.90 -4.08 -5.00
CA ILE A 160 -8.51 -3.66 -4.82
C ILE A 160 -8.40 -2.74 -3.60
N GLY A 161 -9.33 -1.80 -3.46
CA GLY A 161 -9.41 -0.93 -2.29
C GLY A 161 -9.59 -1.72 -0.99
N ILE A 162 -10.47 -2.71 -0.98
CA ILE A 162 -10.67 -3.62 0.17
C ILE A 162 -9.38 -4.40 0.46
N GLY A 163 -8.76 -4.99 -0.54
CA GLY A 163 -7.52 -5.76 -0.40
C GLY A 163 -6.40 -4.94 0.23
N TYR A 164 -6.09 -3.76 -0.31
CA TYR A 164 -5.05 -2.89 0.26
C TYR A 164 -5.46 -2.26 1.58
N GLY A 165 -6.73 -1.91 1.76
CA GLY A 165 -7.24 -1.33 2.99
C GLY A 165 -7.09 -2.26 4.20
N VAL A 166 -7.18 -3.58 3.97
CA VAL A 166 -6.95 -4.62 4.97
C VAL A 166 -5.47 -5.00 5.07
N GLY A 167 -4.79 -5.18 3.94
CA GLY A 167 -3.43 -5.70 3.87
C GLY A 167 -2.37 -4.73 4.42
N VAL A 168 -2.47 -3.45 4.09
CA VAL A 168 -1.49 -2.43 4.48
C VAL A 168 -1.30 -2.35 6.01
N PRO A 169 -2.36 -2.22 6.85
CA PRO A 169 -2.19 -2.21 8.30
C PRO A 169 -1.74 -3.57 8.85
N ALA A 170 -2.14 -4.69 8.24
CA ALA A 170 -1.69 -6.01 8.67
C ALA A 170 -0.19 -6.19 8.48
N PHE A 171 0.36 -5.79 7.33
CA PHE A 171 1.81 -5.80 7.11
C PHE A 171 2.52 -4.84 8.07
N GLN A 172 2.00 -3.62 8.30
CA GLN A 172 2.59 -2.69 9.25
C GLN A 172 2.71 -3.30 10.65
N CYS A 173 1.68 -3.99 11.13
CA CYS A 173 1.71 -4.70 12.40
C CYS A 173 2.75 -5.83 12.42
N LEU A 174 2.93 -6.59 11.33
CA LEU A 174 3.96 -7.62 11.22
C LEU A 174 5.36 -7.07 11.47
N PHE A 175 5.69 -5.92 10.86
CA PHE A 175 7.00 -5.28 11.04
C PHE A 175 7.20 -4.76 12.47
N VAL A 176 6.19 -4.12 13.04
CA VAL A 176 6.28 -3.54 14.38
C VAL A 176 6.36 -4.63 15.46
N ASN A 177 5.62 -5.72 15.31
CA ASN A 177 5.56 -6.79 16.32
C ASN A 177 6.84 -7.65 16.40
N VAL A 178 7.67 -7.65 15.36
CA VAL A 178 8.97 -8.33 15.33
C VAL A 178 10.09 -7.43 15.86
N ALA A 179 9.84 -6.13 15.98
CA ALA A 179 10.84 -5.14 16.37
C ALA A 179 10.83 -4.87 17.88
N PRO A 180 11.99 -4.90 18.56
CA PRO A 180 12.10 -4.45 19.94
C PRO A 180 11.74 -2.95 20.04
N HIS A 181 11.34 -2.51 21.25
CA HIS A 181 10.83 -1.14 21.47
C HIS A 181 11.76 -0.03 20.96
N ASN A 182 13.07 -0.21 21.10
CA ASN A 182 14.10 0.72 20.65
C ASN A 182 14.32 0.71 19.11
N MET A 183 13.76 -0.28 18.38
CA MET A 183 13.90 -0.43 16.93
C MET A 183 12.59 -0.28 16.15
N ARG A 184 11.52 0.15 16.81
CA ARG A 184 10.22 0.38 16.14
C ARG A 184 10.28 1.43 15.01
N GLY A 185 11.16 2.43 15.14
CA GLY A 185 11.43 3.39 14.08
C GLY A 185 12.03 2.73 12.84
N THR A 186 13.03 1.86 13.03
CA THR A 186 13.65 1.08 11.95
C THR A 186 12.65 0.13 11.29
N ALA A 187 11.76 -0.51 12.08
CA ALA A 187 10.70 -1.36 11.54
C ALA A 187 9.75 -0.58 10.62
N THR A 188 9.32 0.59 11.06
CA THR A 188 8.44 1.46 10.27
C THR A 188 9.15 1.97 9.01
N SER A 189 10.43 2.33 9.11
CA SER A 189 11.23 2.73 7.94
C SER A 189 11.36 1.58 6.95
N THR A 190 11.69 0.36 7.41
CA THR A 190 11.80 -0.83 6.56
C THR A 190 10.47 -1.13 5.86
N TYR A 191 9.35 -1.02 6.57
CA TYR A 191 8.01 -1.19 6.02
C TYR A 191 7.73 -0.18 4.90
N LEU A 192 7.98 1.12 5.14
CA LEU A 192 7.74 2.19 4.15
C LEU A 192 8.65 2.02 2.93
N THR A 193 9.95 1.79 3.15
CA THR A 193 10.92 1.56 2.07
C THR A 193 10.53 0.36 1.21
N SER A 194 10.04 -0.74 1.83
CA SER A 194 9.57 -1.91 1.08
C SER A 194 8.37 -1.57 0.20
N PHE A 195 7.43 -0.77 0.70
CA PHE A 195 6.28 -0.32 -0.07
C PHE A 195 6.71 0.55 -1.25
N ASP A 196 7.54 1.57 -0.99
CA ASP A 196 7.99 2.52 -2.01
C ASP A 196 8.81 1.84 -3.10
N LEU A 197 9.69 0.89 -2.74
CA LEU A 197 10.42 0.06 -3.70
C LEU A 197 9.47 -0.76 -4.58
N GLY A 198 8.48 -1.41 -3.99
CA GLY A 198 7.49 -2.17 -4.74
C GLY A 198 6.69 -1.29 -5.70
N VAL A 199 6.22 -0.14 -5.23
CA VAL A 199 5.50 0.85 -6.06
C VAL A 199 6.38 1.33 -7.21
N GLY A 200 7.63 1.72 -6.94
CA GLY A 200 8.57 2.16 -7.96
C GLY A 200 8.85 1.09 -9.02
N ILE A 201 9.12 -0.15 -8.59
CA ILE A 201 9.28 -1.29 -9.50
C ILE A 201 8.00 -1.49 -10.34
N GLY A 202 6.83 -1.39 -9.71
CA GLY A 202 5.55 -1.53 -10.38
C GLY A 202 5.30 -0.48 -11.46
N MET A 203 5.60 0.79 -11.16
CA MET A 203 5.49 1.88 -12.14
C MET A 203 6.38 1.65 -13.37
N LEU A 204 7.65 1.32 -13.14
CA LEU A 204 8.63 1.11 -14.22
C LEU A 204 8.29 -0.14 -15.05
N SER A 205 8.01 -1.27 -14.37
CA SER A 205 7.68 -2.52 -15.04
C SER A 205 6.38 -2.44 -15.82
N ALA A 206 5.35 -1.75 -15.30
CA ALA A 206 4.10 -1.58 -16.02
C ALA A 206 4.27 -0.80 -17.33
N GLY A 207 5.05 0.28 -17.32
CA GLY A 207 5.35 1.05 -18.53
C GLY A 207 6.08 0.22 -19.58
N PHE A 208 7.09 -0.55 -19.16
CA PHE A 208 7.83 -1.45 -20.06
C PHE A 208 6.96 -2.57 -20.60
N ILE A 209 6.20 -3.27 -19.76
CA ILE A 209 5.32 -4.37 -20.21
C ILE A 209 4.20 -3.82 -21.10
N ALA A 210 3.64 -2.66 -20.75
CA ALA A 210 2.59 -2.04 -21.55
C ALA A 210 3.06 -1.72 -22.98
N SER A 211 4.31 -1.26 -23.16
CA SER A 211 4.87 -0.96 -24.48
C SER A 211 5.13 -2.21 -25.35
N CYS A 212 5.37 -3.36 -24.72
CA CYS A 212 5.68 -4.62 -25.41
C CYS A 212 4.45 -5.53 -25.60
N ALA A 213 3.55 -5.59 -24.64
CA ALA A 213 2.51 -6.61 -24.57
C ALA A 213 1.12 -6.07 -24.14
N GLY A 214 1.01 -4.78 -23.83
CA GLY A 214 -0.23 -4.13 -23.44
C GLY A 214 -0.49 -4.14 -21.93
N LEU A 215 -1.41 -3.26 -21.48
CA LEU A 215 -1.70 -3.04 -20.07
C LEU A 215 -2.38 -4.24 -19.38
N ALA A 216 -3.21 -4.99 -20.11
CA ALA A 216 -3.82 -6.19 -19.58
C ALA A 216 -2.77 -7.23 -19.12
N VAL A 217 -1.72 -7.43 -19.92
CA VAL A 217 -0.60 -8.32 -19.55
C VAL A 217 0.16 -7.79 -18.33
N ALA A 218 0.37 -6.48 -18.24
CA ALA A 218 0.99 -5.87 -17.06
C ALA A 218 0.21 -6.20 -15.79
N TYR A 219 -1.13 -6.07 -15.80
CA TYR A 219 -1.96 -6.45 -14.63
C TYR A 219 -1.97 -7.95 -14.38
N GLY A 220 -1.86 -8.79 -15.40
CA GLY A 220 -1.65 -10.23 -15.25
C GLY A 220 -0.33 -10.55 -14.52
N VAL A 221 0.76 -9.86 -14.86
CA VAL A 221 2.03 -9.94 -14.09
C VAL A 221 1.83 -9.46 -12.66
N GLY A 222 1.02 -8.41 -12.44
CA GLY A 222 0.62 -7.97 -11.10
C GLY A 222 -0.07 -9.06 -10.29
N ALA A 223 -0.98 -9.83 -10.91
CA ALA A 223 -1.59 -11.01 -10.30
C ALA A 223 -0.53 -12.07 -9.93
N GLY A 224 0.44 -12.33 -10.83
CA GLY A 224 1.57 -13.20 -10.56
C GLY A 224 2.41 -12.75 -9.37
N CYS A 225 2.64 -11.45 -9.20
CA CYS A 225 3.31 -10.88 -8.03
C CYS A 225 2.51 -11.11 -6.73
N CYS A 226 1.17 -10.99 -6.77
CA CYS A 226 0.32 -11.32 -5.62
C CYS A 226 0.40 -12.80 -5.25
N LEU A 227 0.43 -13.71 -6.24
CA LEU A 227 0.61 -15.14 -6.01
C LEU A 227 1.98 -15.45 -5.40
N ALA A 228 3.04 -14.84 -5.95
CA ALA A 228 4.39 -14.98 -5.41
C ALA A 228 4.48 -14.45 -3.97
N SER A 229 3.85 -13.31 -3.68
CA SER A 229 3.76 -12.76 -2.32
C SER A 229 3.09 -13.72 -1.36
N LEU A 230 1.96 -14.33 -1.77
CA LEU A 230 1.26 -15.34 -0.96
C LEU A 230 2.16 -16.55 -0.67
N GLY A 231 2.91 -17.03 -1.67
CA GLY A 231 3.89 -18.12 -1.50
C GLY A 231 5.00 -17.76 -0.52
N VAL A 232 5.61 -16.58 -0.66
CA VAL A 232 6.63 -16.05 0.27
C VAL A 232 6.05 -15.91 1.68
N TYR A 233 4.81 -15.39 1.77
CA TYR A 233 4.14 -15.20 3.05
C TYR A 233 3.95 -16.53 3.80
N LEU A 234 3.40 -17.53 3.14
CA LEU A 234 3.13 -18.83 3.76
C LEU A 234 4.40 -19.59 4.10
N ARG A 235 5.44 -19.54 3.23
CA ARG A 235 6.67 -20.32 3.39
C ARG A 235 7.67 -19.69 4.34
N TRP A 236 7.79 -18.36 4.34
CA TRP A 236 8.86 -17.64 5.04
C TRP A 236 8.36 -16.66 6.09
N VAL A 237 7.34 -15.83 5.77
CA VAL A 237 6.88 -14.79 6.69
C VAL A 237 6.24 -15.40 7.93
N ARG A 238 5.27 -16.30 7.75
CA ARG A 238 4.54 -16.92 8.85
C ARG A 238 5.46 -17.64 9.84
N PRO A 239 6.35 -18.57 9.42
CA PRO A 239 7.27 -19.25 10.36
C PRO A 239 8.30 -18.30 10.97
N SER A 240 8.78 -17.29 10.24
CA SER A 240 9.71 -16.29 10.77
C SER A 240 9.03 -15.41 11.85
N TYR A 241 7.80 -14.99 11.60
CA TYR A 241 7.03 -14.19 12.55
C TYR A 241 6.77 -14.95 13.85
N GLU A 242 6.34 -16.22 13.79
CA GLU A 242 6.10 -17.04 14.98
C GLU A 242 7.36 -17.24 15.83
N LYS A 243 8.56 -17.25 15.20
CA LYS A 243 9.84 -17.36 15.92
C LYS A 243 10.30 -16.06 16.57
N HIS A 244 9.92 -14.90 16.01
CA HIS A 244 10.49 -13.60 16.42
C HIS A 244 9.45 -12.64 16.99
N LYS A 245 8.15 -13.00 17.02
CA LYS A 245 7.13 -12.16 17.63
C LYS A 245 7.47 -11.91 19.10
N LEU A 246 7.50 -10.65 19.49
CA LEU A 246 7.62 -10.27 20.88
C LEU A 246 6.24 -10.41 21.51
N LEU A 247 6.13 -11.21 22.58
CA LEU A 247 4.92 -11.28 23.39
C LEU A 247 4.72 -9.90 24.04
N VAL A 248 3.67 -9.20 23.63
CA VAL A 248 3.20 -7.96 24.26
C VAL A 248 2.16 -8.32 25.27
#